data_b77250ce35a72899ff75df79219052a1
#
_entry.id   b77250ce35a72899ff75df79219052a1
#
_cell.length_a   1.000
_cell.length_b   1.000
_cell.length_c   1.000
_cell.angle_alpha   90.00
_cell.angle_beta   90.00
_cell.angle_gamma   90.00
#
_symmetry.space_group_name_H-M   'P 1'
#
loop_
_entity.id
_entity.type
_entity.pdbx_description
1 polymer ?
#
loop_
_entity_poly.entity_id
_entity_poly.type
_entity_poly.pdbx_seq_one_letter_code
_entity_poly.pdbx_strand_id
1 'polypeptide(L)'
;VVGIAGQDHKCKLLTDQLGFDAAVNYKQADYRGALKELTPNGVDVYFDNTGGFVLGSALFRLNLNGRIVCCGVVSQYDTASPEPGPKGIPGLLVNKRIRMQGFLVFDFLEQYAAARAEISGWLDAGQLTSMVDEIRGIESAPAAFVDLLAGGNLGTRVVFLD
;
A
#
# COMPACT_ATOMS: atom_id res chain seq x y z
N VAL A 1 12.16 5.32 2.42
CA VAL A 1 10.76 4.93 2.18
C VAL A 1 10.10 4.54 3.49
N VAL A 2 8.87 5.04 3.77
CA VAL A 2 8.09 4.67 4.95
C VAL A 2 6.92 3.79 4.53
N GLY A 3 6.83 2.60 5.14
CA GLY A 3 5.74 1.66 4.90
C GLY A 3 4.57 1.87 5.87
N ILE A 4 3.36 1.55 5.41
CA ILE A 4 2.15 1.60 6.24
C ILE A 4 1.50 0.22 6.20
N ALA A 5 1.28 -0.39 7.36
CA ALA A 5 0.65 -1.70 7.47
C ALA A 5 -0.34 -1.73 8.63
N GLY A 6 -1.17 -2.77 8.72
CA GLY A 6 -2.22 -2.86 9.73
C GLY A 6 -1.87 -3.71 10.96
N GLN A 7 -0.65 -4.18 11.06
CA GLN A 7 -0.18 -5.06 12.16
C GLN A 7 1.31 -4.85 12.40
N ASP A 8 1.74 -4.94 13.66
CA ASP A 8 3.13 -4.65 14.04
C ASP A 8 4.14 -5.62 13.42
N HIS A 9 3.79 -6.91 13.31
CA HIS A 9 4.65 -7.89 12.65
C HIS A 9 4.83 -7.61 11.16
N LYS A 10 3.81 -7.05 10.48
CA LYS A 10 3.93 -6.59 9.09
C LYS A 10 4.83 -5.36 8.98
N CYS A 11 4.76 -4.43 9.94
CA CYS A 11 5.68 -3.30 9.97
C CYS A 11 7.13 -3.77 10.14
N LYS A 12 7.38 -4.72 11.05
CA LYS A 12 8.73 -5.32 11.21
C LYS A 12 9.21 -6.01 9.94
N LEU A 13 8.34 -6.72 9.25
CA LEU A 13 8.70 -7.38 7.99
C LEU A 13 9.14 -6.35 6.93
N LEU A 14 8.47 -5.20 6.83
CA LEU A 14 8.85 -4.14 5.89
C LEU A 14 10.25 -3.62 6.16
N THR A 15 10.62 -3.41 7.43
CA THR A 15 11.95 -2.91 7.80
C THR A 15 13.03 -3.99 7.77
N ASP A 16 12.75 -5.15 8.35
CA ASP A 16 13.78 -6.16 8.60
C ASP A 16 14.11 -7.01 7.37
N GLN A 17 13.15 -7.18 6.45
CA GLN A 17 13.30 -8.05 5.29
C GLN A 17 13.18 -7.33 3.94
N LEU A 18 12.38 -6.26 3.87
CA LEU A 18 12.11 -5.57 2.60
C LEU A 18 12.85 -4.24 2.46
N GLY A 19 13.71 -3.88 3.41
CA GLY A 19 14.61 -2.74 3.31
C GLY A 19 13.93 -1.36 3.37
N PHE A 20 12.73 -1.26 3.95
CA PHE A 20 12.12 0.04 4.22
C PHE A 20 12.85 0.76 5.34
N ASP A 21 13.03 2.08 5.23
CA ASP A 21 13.69 2.90 6.25
C ASP A 21 12.89 2.92 7.57
N ALA A 22 11.56 2.87 7.49
CA ALA A 22 10.67 2.80 8.63
C ALA A 22 9.30 2.24 8.22
N ALA A 23 8.51 1.84 9.22
CA ALA A 23 7.13 1.42 9.00
C ALA A 23 6.23 1.82 10.16
N VAL A 24 4.93 2.03 9.90
CA VAL A 24 3.95 2.42 10.88
C VAL A 24 2.68 1.59 10.79
N ASN A 25 2.18 1.17 11.95
CA ASN A 25 0.89 0.48 12.05
C ASN A 25 -0.24 1.51 12.11
N TYR A 26 -1.09 1.56 11.05
CA TYR A 26 -2.18 2.52 10.98
C TYR A 26 -3.33 2.25 11.97
N LYS A 27 -3.34 1.08 12.62
CA LYS A 27 -4.33 0.72 13.65
C LYS A 27 -3.94 1.15 15.06
N GLN A 28 -2.72 1.64 15.27
CA GLN A 28 -2.31 2.14 16.57
C GLN A 28 -3.00 3.46 16.93
N ALA A 29 -3.19 3.73 18.23
CA ALA A 29 -3.95 4.88 18.73
C ALA A 29 -3.40 6.23 18.23
N ASP A 30 -2.08 6.43 18.19
CA ASP A 30 -1.43 7.64 17.69
C ASP A 30 -0.76 7.45 16.33
N TYR A 31 -1.45 6.84 15.39
CA TYR A 31 -0.94 6.65 14.02
C TYR A 31 -0.48 7.96 13.36
N ARG A 32 -1.24 9.06 13.54
CA ARG A 32 -0.91 10.34 12.92
C ARG A 32 0.35 10.97 13.49
N GLY A 33 0.54 10.87 14.80
CA GLY A 33 1.76 11.31 15.49
C GLY A 33 2.97 10.51 15.02
N ALA A 34 2.86 9.18 15.05
CA ALA A 34 3.92 8.29 14.58
C ALA A 34 4.28 8.52 13.10
N LEU A 35 3.29 8.67 12.21
CA LEU A 35 3.54 9.01 10.80
C LEU A 35 4.27 10.36 10.66
N LYS A 36 3.91 11.34 11.48
CA LYS A 36 4.57 12.65 11.48
C LYS A 36 6.03 12.54 11.92
N GLU A 37 6.32 11.78 12.96
CA GLU A 37 7.69 11.54 13.44
C GLU A 37 8.55 10.82 12.41
N LEU A 38 8.00 9.81 11.74
CA LEU A 38 8.69 9.07 10.68
C LEU A 38 8.85 9.85 9.37
N THR A 39 8.11 10.93 9.20
CA THR A 39 8.21 11.81 8.03
C THR A 39 8.51 13.26 8.43
N PRO A 40 9.65 13.55 9.10
CA PRO A 40 9.93 14.90 9.62
C PRO A 40 10.00 15.95 8.51
N ASN A 41 10.48 15.57 7.33
CA ASN A 41 10.61 16.43 6.15
C ASN A 41 9.37 16.40 5.23
N GLY A 42 8.27 15.82 5.69
CA GLY A 42 7.07 15.62 4.87
C GLY A 42 7.19 14.44 3.90
N VAL A 43 6.26 14.38 2.94
CA VAL A 43 6.15 13.30 1.94
C VAL A 43 6.04 13.90 0.55
N ASP A 44 6.89 13.50 -0.38
CA ASP A 44 6.86 13.97 -1.77
C ASP A 44 5.99 13.09 -2.66
N VAL A 45 5.99 11.78 -2.39
CA VAL A 45 5.21 10.79 -3.15
C VAL A 45 4.50 9.85 -2.18
N TYR A 46 3.20 9.69 -2.37
CA TYR A 46 2.40 8.69 -1.67
C TYR A 46 1.73 7.75 -2.67
N PHE A 47 2.02 6.45 -2.54
CA PHE A 47 1.35 5.40 -3.29
C PHE A 47 0.18 4.87 -2.45
N ASP A 48 -1.04 5.07 -2.92
CA ASP A 48 -2.25 4.73 -2.20
C ASP A 48 -2.95 3.52 -2.80
N ASN A 49 -3.06 2.46 -2.00
CA ASN A 49 -3.88 1.30 -2.29
C ASN A 49 -5.02 1.12 -1.28
N THR A 50 -5.08 1.98 -0.28
CA THR A 50 -5.97 1.82 0.89
C THR A 50 -7.14 2.80 0.88
N GLY A 51 -6.90 4.06 0.58
CA GLY A 51 -7.92 5.10 0.70
C GLY A 51 -8.25 5.48 2.15
N GLY A 52 -9.46 5.98 2.38
CA GLY A 52 -10.05 6.24 3.69
C GLY A 52 -9.19 7.08 4.64
N PHE A 53 -9.13 6.66 5.90
CA PHE A 53 -8.37 7.33 6.96
C PHE A 53 -6.85 7.37 6.69
N VAL A 54 -6.29 6.33 6.08
CA VAL A 54 -4.85 6.25 5.78
C VAL A 54 -4.47 7.31 4.76
N LEU A 55 -5.21 7.40 3.63
CA LEU A 55 -5.03 8.46 2.64
C LEU A 55 -5.20 9.84 3.28
N GLY A 56 -6.23 10.03 4.10
CA GLY A 56 -6.48 11.29 4.79
C GLY A 56 -5.29 11.75 5.63
N SER A 57 -4.65 10.82 6.33
CA SER A 57 -3.48 11.11 7.17
C SER A 57 -2.24 11.45 6.32
N ALA A 58 -2.01 10.71 5.24
CA ALA A 58 -0.91 10.96 4.30
C ALA A 58 -1.03 12.32 3.60
N LEU A 59 -2.25 12.74 3.20
CA LEU A 59 -2.52 14.02 2.55
C LEU A 59 -1.99 15.21 3.35
N PHE A 60 -2.15 15.21 4.67
CA PHE A 60 -1.65 16.28 5.52
C PHE A 60 -0.13 16.31 5.60
N ARG A 61 0.54 15.20 5.32
CA ARG A 61 2.00 15.10 5.32
C ARG A 61 2.65 15.50 4.00
N LEU A 62 1.88 15.58 2.90
CA LEU A 62 2.39 15.91 1.58
C LEU A 62 3.10 17.27 1.57
N ASN A 63 4.23 17.31 0.91
CA ASN A 63 4.98 18.53 0.61
C ASN A 63 4.32 19.34 -0.52
N LEU A 64 4.84 20.51 -0.74
CA LEU A 64 4.51 21.35 -1.89
C LEU A 64 4.83 20.60 -3.19
N ASN A 65 3.89 20.57 -4.15
CA ASN A 65 3.98 19.80 -5.39
C ASN A 65 4.06 18.28 -5.18
N GLY A 66 3.65 17.78 -4.02
CA GLY A 66 3.58 16.35 -3.73
C GLY A 66 2.68 15.60 -4.71
N ARG A 67 2.89 14.30 -4.82
CA ARG A 67 2.16 13.42 -5.75
C ARG A 67 1.51 12.28 -5.01
N ILE A 68 0.26 11.99 -5.36
CA ILE A 68 -0.48 10.82 -4.90
C ILE A 68 -0.83 9.96 -6.10
N VAL A 69 -0.42 8.70 -6.05
CA VAL A 69 -0.75 7.68 -7.05
C VAL A 69 -1.83 6.77 -6.44
N CYS A 70 -3.07 6.88 -6.93
CA CYS A 70 -4.19 6.09 -6.43
C CYS A 70 -4.28 4.78 -7.23
N CYS A 71 -3.87 3.67 -6.62
CA CYS A 71 -3.90 2.34 -7.20
C CYS A 71 -5.16 1.56 -6.81
N GLY A 72 -5.69 1.77 -5.60
CA GLY A 72 -6.84 1.05 -5.10
C GLY A 72 -7.48 1.73 -3.90
N VAL A 73 -8.51 1.09 -3.35
CA VAL A 73 -9.30 1.61 -2.24
C VAL A 73 -9.74 0.47 -1.31
N VAL A 74 -8.76 -0.32 -0.88
CA VAL A 74 -9.01 -1.56 -0.10
C VAL A 74 -9.85 -1.32 1.15
N SER A 75 -9.78 -0.14 1.77
CA SER A 75 -10.61 0.23 2.92
C SER A 75 -12.12 0.25 2.63
N GLN A 76 -12.52 0.22 1.35
CA GLN A 76 -13.92 0.22 0.94
C GLN A 76 -14.39 -1.15 0.44
N TYR A 77 -13.50 -2.14 0.41
CA TYR A 77 -13.87 -3.50 0.04
C TYR A 77 -14.51 -4.21 1.23
N ASP A 78 -15.41 -5.13 0.95
CA ASP A 78 -16.07 -5.98 1.95
C ASP A 78 -16.77 -5.19 3.09
N THR A 79 -17.38 -4.05 2.77
CA THR A 79 -18.15 -3.27 3.72
C THR A 79 -19.42 -2.70 3.10
N ALA A 80 -20.55 -2.83 3.83
CA ALA A 80 -21.81 -2.21 3.43
C ALA A 80 -21.85 -0.69 3.71
N SER A 81 -20.93 -0.19 4.52
CA SER A 81 -20.85 1.21 4.93
C SER A 81 -19.41 1.70 4.83
N PRO A 82 -18.92 1.99 3.61
CA PRO A 82 -17.55 2.47 3.42
C PRO A 82 -17.35 3.79 4.18
N GLU A 83 -16.19 3.92 4.79
CA GLU A 83 -15.81 5.17 5.45
C GLU A 83 -15.85 6.34 4.45
N PRO A 84 -16.29 7.52 4.89
CA PRO A 84 -16.22 8.70 4.04
C PRO A 84 -14.75 9.00 3.72
N GLY A 85 -14.50 9.42 2.48
CA GLY A 85 -13.17 9.85 2.06
C GLY A 85 -12.64 11.04 2.87
N PRO A 86 -11.36 11.37 2.73
CA PRO A 86 -10.74 12.47 3.46
C PRO A 86 -11.41 13.80 3.12
N LYS A 87 -11.68 14.60 4.17
CA LYS A 87 -12.28 15.94 4.03
C LYS A 87 -11.22 16.97 3.60
N GLY A 88 -11.68 18.02 2.92
CA GLY A 88 -10.82 19.15 2.60
C GLY A 88 -9.83 18.92 1.45
N ILE A 89 -10.00 17.84 0.66
CA ILE A 89 -9.11 17.51 -0.47
C ILE A 89 -8.90 18.70 -1.40
N PRO A 90 -9.94 19.40 -1.94
CA PRO A 90 -9.73 20.51 -2.87
C PRO A 90 -8.83 21.59 -2.30
N GLY A 91 -9.03 21.97 -1.04
CA GLY A 91 -8.21 22.98 -0.37
C GLY A 91 -6.74 22.57 -0.23
N LEU A 92 -6.47 21.30 0.11
CA LEU A 92 -5.11 20.78 0.20
C LEU A 92 -4.43 20.73 -1.17
N LEU A 93 -5.16 20.28 -2.21
CA LEU A 93 -4.65 20.27 -3.58
C LEU A 93 -4.26 21.66 -4.05
N VAL A 94 -5.11 22.67 -3.80
CA VAL A 94 -4.84 24.08 -4.16
C VAL A 94 -3.65 24.62 -3.36
N ASN A 95 -3.68 24.51 -2.03
CA ASN A 95 -2.68 25.14 -1.17
C ASN A 95 -1.29 24.55 -1.35
N LYS A 96 -1.20 23.25 -1.59
CA LYS A 96 0.08 22.54 -1.75
C LYS A 96 0.40 22.17 -3.20
N ARG A 97 -0.47 22.50 -4.18
CA ARG A 97 -0.33 22.14 -5.62
C ARG A 97 -0.09 20.64 -5.80
N ILE A 98 -0.78 19.81 -4.99
CA ILE A 98 -0.67 18.35 -5.04
C ILE A 98 -1.28 17.85 -6.34
N ARG A 99 -0.61 16.90 -7.00
CA ARG A 99 -1.18 16.08 -8.06
C ARG A 99 -1.70 14.77 -7.45
N MET A 100 -2.97 14.50 -7.61
CA MET A 100 -3.61 13.24 -7.21
C MET A 100 -4.20 12.57 -8.46
N GLN A 101 -3.73 11.36 -8.79
CA GLN A 101 -4.09 10.68 -10.03
C GLN A 101 -4.34 9.20 -9.79
N GLY A 102 -5.50 8.71 -10.27
CA GLY A 102 -5.80 7.29 -10.35
C GLY A 102 -5.28 6.67 -11.64
N PHE A 103 -5.09 5.35 -11.64
CA PHE A 103 -4.77 4.55 -12.82
C PHE A 103 -5.32 3.12 -12.66
N LEU A 104 -5.52 2.47 -13.78
CA LEU A 104 -5.72 1.03 -13.85
C LEU A 104 -4.51 0.39 -14.50
N VAL A 105 -4.08 -0.75 -13.99
CA VAL A 105 -2.94 -1.48 -14.58
C VAL A 105 -3.18 -1.82 -16.05
N PHE A 106 -4.43 -2.04 -16.44
CA PHE A 106 -4.82 -2.33 -17.83
C PHE A 106 -4.57 -1.18 -18.81
N ASP A 107 -4.41 0.05 -18.33
CA ASP A 107 -4.05 1.21 -19.17
C ASP A 107 -2.61 1.10 -19.74
N PHE A 108 -1.81 0.16 -19.22
CA PHE A 108 -0.39 -0.01 -19.50
C PHE A 108 -0.05 -1.35 -20.15
N LEU A 109 -1.01 -2.00 -20.81
CA LEU A 109 -0.81 -3.34 -21.40
C LEU A 109 0.40 -3.44 -22.33
N GLU A 110 0.64 -2.41 -23.15
CA GLU A 110 1.78 -2.35 -24.05
C GLU A 110 3.14 -2.34 -23.34
N GLN A 111 3.17 -1.92 -22.07
CA GLN A 111 4.37 -1.85 -21.26
C GLN A 111 4.63 -3.12 -20.45
N TYR A 112 3.69 -4.08 -20.41
CA TYR A 112 3.77 -5.26 -19.56
C TYR A 112 5.02 -6.10 -19.79
N ALA A 113 5.39 -6.34 -21.04
CA ALA A 113 6.55 -7.17 -21.38
C ALA A 113 7.84 -6.53 -20.85
N ALA A 114 8.00 -5.23 -21.06
CA ALA A 114 9.16 -4.47 -20.59
C ALA A 114 9.21 -4.41 -19.06
N ALA A 115 8.09 -4.10 -18.41
CA ALA A 115 8.00 -4.04 -16.95
C ALA A 115 8.29 -5.40 -16.29
N ARG A 116 7.78 -6.50 -16.85
CA ARG A 116 8.08 -7.85 -16.34
C ARG A 116 9.55 -8.20 -16.48
N ALA A 117 10.18 -7.89 -17.61
CA ALA A 117 11.61 -8.14 -17.81
C ALA A 117 12.47 -7.35 -16.80
N GLU A 118 12.11 -6.10 -16.54
CA GLU A 118 12.81 -5.26 -15.57
C GLU A 118 12.66 -5.79 -14.14
N ILE A 119 11.42 -6.13 -13.72
CA ILE A 119 11.13 -6.71 -12.39
C ILE A 119 11.87 -8.05 -12.22
N SER A 120 11.86 -8.93 -13.24
CA SER A 120 12.61 -10.19 -13.20
C SER A 120 14.12 -9.93 -13.03
N GLY A 121 14.67 -8.97 -13.75
CA GLY A 121 16.08 -8.57 -13.60
C GLY A 121 16.41 -8.10 -12.18
N TRP A 122 15.53 -7.36 -11.53
CA TRP A 122 15.72 -6.94 -10.13
C TRP A 122 15.64 -8.10 -9.15
N LEU A 123 14.74 -9.07 -9.38
CA LEU A 123 14.65 -10.30 -8.58
C LEU A 123 15.91 -11.13 -8.71
N ASP A 124 16.38 -11.37 -9.94
CA ASP A 124 17.58 -12.15 -10.24
C ASP A 124 18.86 -11.50 -9.66
N ALA A 125 18.90 -10.17 -9.64
CA ALA A 125 20.00 -9.40 -9.05
C ALA A 125 19.90 -9.25 -7.52
N GLY A 126 18.85 -9.77 -6.88
CA GLY A 126 18.60 -9.62 -5.44
C GLY A 126 18.28 -8.18 -4.99
N GLN A 127 17.90 -7.31 -5.93
CA GLN A 127 17.50 -5.92 -5.67
C GLN A 127 16.03 -5.80 -5.26
N LEU A 128 15.24 -6.81 -5.57
CA LEU A 128 13.84 -6.93 -5.20
C LEU A 128 13.60 -8.26 -4.51
N THR A 129 12.89 -8.25 -3.39
CA THR A 129 12.47 -9.45 -2.67
C THR A 129 10.99 -9.70 -2.92
N SER A 130 10.66 -10.88 -3.44
CA SER A 130 9.28 -11.31 -3.57
C SER A 130 8.85 -12.06 -2.32
N MET A 131 7.67 -11.71 -1.80
CA MET A 131 7.05 -12.43 -0.69
C MET A 131 5.78 -13.12 -1.16
N VAL A 132 5.81 -14.45 -1.10
CA VAL A 132 4.67 -15.31 -1.44
C VAL A 132 4.17 -15.99 -0.17
N ASP A 133 2.89 -15.86 0.08
CA ASP A 133 2.15 -16.53 1.15
C ASP A 133 1.47 -17.76 0.53
N GLU A 134 2.13 -18.91 0.67
CA GLU A 134 1.73 -20.15 -0.01
C GLU A 134 0.63 -20.89 0.75
N ILE A 135 -0.45 -21.19 0.05
CA ILE A 135 -1.53 -22.07 0.48
C ILE A 135 -1.59 -23.25 -0.48
N ARG A 136 -1.88 -24.45 0.00
CA ARG A 136 -1.94 -25.65 -0.83
C ARG A 136 -3.34 -26.24 -0.89
N GLY A 137 -3.68 -26.80 -2.05
CA GLY A 137 -4.96 -27.41 -2.36
C GLY A 137 -6.08 -26.44 -2.67
N ILE A 138 -6.87 -26.75 -3.70
CA ILE A 138 -7.99 -25.90 -4.13
C ILE A 138 -9.06 -25.75 -3.04
N GLU A 139 -9.22 -26.77 -2.20
CA GLU A 139 -10.17 -26.78 -1.09
C GLU A 139 -9.85 -25.72 -0.03
N SER A 140 -8.63 -25.28 0.05
CA SER A 140 -8.18 -24.21 0.97
C SER A 140 -8.49 -22.81 0.46
N ALA A 141 -8.79 -22.65 -0.84
CA ALA A 141 -8.97 -21.32 -1.46
C ALA A 141 -10.07 -20.49 -0.82
N PRO A 142 -11.28 -21.00 -0.48
CA PRO A 142 -12.32 -20.20 0.14
C PRO A 142 -11.89 -19.63 1.50
N ALA A 143 -11.28 -20.44 2.35
CA ALA A 143 -10.81 -20.02 3.66
C ALA A 143 -9.64 -19.00 3.54
N ALA A 144 -8.72 -19.27 2.61
CA ALA A 144 -7.60 -18.38 2.31
C ALA A 144 -8.08 -17.00 1.80
N PHE A 145 -9.15 -16.97 1.02
CA PHE A 145 -9.74 -15.72 0.53
C PHE A 145 -10.38 -14.91 1.66
N VAL A 146 -11.14 -15.56 2.54
CA VAL A 146 -11.74 -14.89 3.72
C VAL A 146 -10.65 -14.32 4.62
N ASP A 147 -9.59 -15.09 4.89
CA ASP A 147 -8.46 -14.64 5.69
C ASP A 147 -7.68 -13.48 5.01
N LEU A 148 -7.55 -13.51 3.68
CA LEU A 148 -6.97 -12.40 2.90
C LEU A 148 -7.74 -11.10 3.13
N LEU A 149 -9.08 -11.13 3.06
CA LEU A 149 -9.95 -9.96 3.31
C LEU A 149 -9.82 -9.45 4.76
N ALA A 150 -9.59 -10.36 5.72
CA ALA A 150 -9.29 -10.01 7.10
C ALA A 150 -7.86 -9.48 7.31
N GLY A 151 -7.02 -9.49 6.26
CA GLY A 151 -5.63 -9.05 6.31
C GLY A 151 -4.67 -10.06 6.96
N GLY A 152 -4.98 -11.36 6.88
CA GLY A 152 -4.15 -12.43 7.45
C GLY A 152 -2.91 -12.78 6.62
N ASN A 153 -2.84 -12.37 5.36
CA ASN A 153 -1.74 -12.69 4.45
C ASN A 153 -0.44 -11.95 4.77
N LEU A 154 0.69 -12.58 4.42
CA LEU A 154 2.02 -11.97 4.41
C LEU A 154 2.57 -11.98 2.97
N GLY A 155 2.52 -10.85 2.29
CA GLY A 155 2.86 -10.77 0.88
C GLY A 155 1.71 -11.18 -0.04
N THR A 156 2.02 -11.68 -1.23
CA THR A 156 1.03 -12.14 -2.20
C THR A 156 0.58 -13.54 -1.88
N ARG A 157 -0.70 -13.71 -1.53
CA ARG A 157 -1.27 -15.03 -1.28
C ARG A 157 -1.49 -15.79 -2.60
N VAL A 158 -0.95 -17.00 -2.68
CA VAL A 158 -1.04 -17.88 -3.84
C VAL A 158 -1.52 -19.27 -3.39
N VAL A 159 -2.53 -19.81 -4.07
CA VAL A 159 -3.00 -21.18 -3.86
C VAL A 159 -2.39 -22.07 -4.94
N PHE A 160 -1.59 -23.04 -4.53
CA PHE A 160 -1.01 -24.06 -5.40
C PHE A 160 -1.99 -25.21 -5.56
N LEU A 161 -2.17 -25.65 -6.80
CA LEU A 161 -3.16 -26.66 -7.20
C LEU A 161 -2.50 -28.04 -7.48
N ASP A 162 -1.53 -28.40 -6.76
CA ASP A 162 -0.73 -29.63 -6.92
C ASP A 162 -1.52 -30.91 -7.00
#